data_229b8b5a4717d14e24463a4a6d16b44e
#
_entry.id   229b8b5a4717d14e24463a4a6d16b44e
#
_cell.length_a   1.000
_cell.length_b   1.000
_cell.length_c   1.000
_cell.angle_alpha   90.00
_cell.angle_beta   90.00
_cell.angle_gamma   90.00
#
_symmetry.space_group_name_H-M   'P 1'
#
loop_
_entity.id
_entity.type
_entity.pdbx_description
1 polymer ?
#
loop_
_entity_poly.entity_id
_entity_poly.type
_entity_poly.pdbx_seq_one_letter_code
_entity_poly.pdbx_strand_id
1 'polypeptide(L)'
;CSSDLILLVTTPRDSYIKITGPDGRKGYDKLTHAGNYGVEASMDTLQNLYGIDIDYYVKINFSGCVAVVDALGGITIDSEVEFTCGEDASPIPYHFVKGPNECDGEMAVAFSRERHAFAAGDFQRGRNQTAAIKGILQKATSPAILTKYSAVLDAVSDMFLTNIPTSTISDLVKLQLSDSTAWNIQTYSIEGTTQPPAGQGPAYLEITGLRGASVVYPYADSIN
;
A
#
# COMPACT_ATOMS: atom_id res chain seq x y z
N CYS A 1 -15.24 10.17 20.24
CA CYS A 1 -14.09 9.71 19.42
C CYS A 1 -14.27 10.31 18.04
N SER A 2 -13.34 11.15 17.59
CA SER A 2 -13.35 11.62 16.21
C SER A 2 -12.98 10.43 15.32
N SER A 3 -13.93 9.95 14.54
CA SER A 3 -13.77 8.82 13.63
C SER A 3 -13.19 9.23 12.27
N ASP A 4 -12.73 10.48 12.17
CA ASP A 4 -12.41 11.11 10.88
C ASP A 4 -10.93 10.97 10.48
N LEU A 5 -10.10 10.31 11.31
CA LEU A 5 -8.68 10.13 11.07
C LEU A 5 -8.40 8.74 10.48
N ILE A 6 -7.78 8.73 9.30
CA ILE A 6 -7.17 7.53 8.71
C ILE A 6 -5.66 7.72 8.73
N LEU A 7 -4.93 6.75 9.28
CA LEU A 7 -3.49 6.67 9.17
C LEU A 7 -3.10 5.58 8.15
N LEU A 8 -2.46 5.98 7.07
CA LEU A 8 -1.87 5.06 6.09
C LEU A 8 -0.40 4.83 6.44
N VAL A 9 -0.06 3.62 6.84
CA VAL A 9 1.32 3.24 7.16
C VAL A 9 1.89 2.39 6.03
N THR A 10 3.00 2.86 5.42
CA THR A 10 3.73 2.10 4.41
C THR A 10 4.89 1.36 5.03
N THR A 11 4.90 0.04 4.87
CA THR A 11 6.01 -0.83 5.29
C THR A 11 6.79 -1.25 4.05
N PRO A 12 8.09 -0.94 3.93
CA PRO A 12 8.89 -1.37 2.78
C PRO A 12 8.85 -2.89 2.62
N ARG A 13 8.59 -3.36 1.41
CA ARG A 13 8.46 -4.80 1.10
C ARG A 13 9.70 -5.62 1.43
N ASP A 14 10.88 -5.00 1.37
CA ASP A 14 12.17 -5.63 1.65
C ASP A 14 12.61 -5.46 3.11
N SER A 15 11.70 -5.02 4.01
CA SER A 15 11.96 -4.94 5.45
C SER A 15 12.41 -6.29 6.01
N TYR A 16 13.59 -6.31 6.63
CA TYR A 16 14.16 -7.47 7.31
C TYR A 16 13.60 -7.56 8.72
N ILE A 17 12.52 -8.30 8.84
CA ILE A 17 11.74 -8.44 10.06
C ILE A 17 11.41 -9.91 10.33
N LYS A 18 10.90 -10.21 11.50
CA LYS A 18 10.43 -11.55 11.84
C LYS A 18 9.09 -11.81 11.16
N ILE A 19 9.10 -12.63 10.10
CA ILE A 19 7.89 -12.99 9.36
C ILE A 19 7.33 -14.33 9.81
N THR A 20 6.05 -14.55 9.49
CA THR A 20 5.42 -15.87 9.57
C THR A 20 5.57 -16.56 8.23
N GLY A 21 6.23 -17.70 8.26
CA GLY A 21 6.49 -18.57 7.10
C GLY A 21 5.56 -19.76 7.04
N PRO A 22 5.95 -20.83 6.30
CA PRO A 22 5.16 -22.04 6.18
C PRO A 22 4.93 -22.68 7.57
N ASP A 23 3.73 -23.24 7.75
CA ASP A 23 3.31 -23.93 8.98
C ASP A 23 3.41 -23.08 10.26
N GLY A 24 3.33 -21.77 10.13
CA GLY A 24 3.43 -20.82 11.25
C GLY A 24 4.84 -20.64 11.81
N ARG A 25 5.88 -21.20 11.18
CA ARG A 25 7.27 -21.01 11.58
C ARG A 25 7.66 -19.53 11.45
N LYS A 26 8.25 -18.97 12.51
CA LYS A 26 8.69 -17.57 12.53
C LYS A 26 10.20 -17.46 12.40
N GLY A 27 10.66 -16.51 11.59
CA GLY A 27 12.08 -16.25 11.38
C GLY A 27 12.30 -14.91 10.67
N TYR A 28 13.53 -14.40 10.73
CA TYR A 28 13.88 -13.14 10.06
C TYR A 28 13.99 -13.37 8.55
N ASP A 29 13.21 -12.59 7.81
CA ASP A 29 13.19 -12.64 6.34
C ASP A 29 12.63 -11.31 5.79
N LYS A 30 12.53 -11.16 4.46
CA LYS A 30 11.85 -10.01 3.87
C LYS A 30 10.34 -10.09 4.10
N LEU A 31 9.72 -8.97 4.47
CA LEU A 31 8.27 -8.86 4.59
C LEU A 31 7.53 -9.44 3.37
N THR A 32 8.01 -9.12 2.16
CA THR A 32 7.40 -9.61 0.91
C THR A 32 7.30 -11.14 0.84
N HIS A 33 8.18 -11.88 1.50
CA HIS A 33 8.16 -13.34 1.49
C HIS A 33 7.01 -13.92 2.33
N ALA A 34 6.51 -13.20 3.33
CA ALA A 34 5.30 -13.62 4.05
C ALA A 34 4.11 -13.79 3.11
N GLY A 35 3.99 -12.92 2.08
CA GLY A 35 2.93 -13.01 1.07
C GLY A 35 2.95 -14.30 0.23
N ASN A 36 4.09 -14.99 0.14
CA ASN A 36 4.20 -16.28 -0.56
C ASN A 36 3.48 -17.41 0.21
N TYR A 37 3.23 -17.22 1.52
CA TYR A 37 2.60 -18.17 2.40
C TYR A 37 1.13 -17.84 2.72
N GLY A 38 0.59 -16.83 2.02
CA GLY A 38 -0.81 -16.46 2.11
C GLY A 38 -1.04 -15.08 2.78
N VAL A 39 -2.30 -14.69 2.77
CA VAL A 39 -2.72 -13.40 3.34
C VAL A 39 -2.60 -13.46 4.87
N GLU A 40 -2.99 -14.57 5.48
CA GLU A 40 -2.93 -14.78 6.93
C GLU A 40 -1.50 -14.65 7.46
N ALA A 41 -0.51 -15.21 6.74
CA ALA A 41 0.90 -15.07 7.10
C ALA A 41 1.37 -13.60 7.03
N SER A 42 0.89 -12.85 6.04
CA SER A 42 1.18 -11.41 5.93
C SER A 42 0.52 -10.62 7.06
N MET A 43 -0.74 -10.91 7.38
CA MET A 43 -1.46 -10.26 8.50
C MET A 43 -0.78 -10.56 9.83
N ASP A 44 -0.49 -11.84 10.13
CA ASP A 44 0.19 -12.24 11.37
C ASP A 44 1.59 -11.61 11.49
N THR A 45 2.31 -11.48 10.37
CA THR A 45 3.60 -10.78 10.34
C THR A 45 3.46 -9.31 10.74
N LEU A 46 2.49 -8.59 10.17
CA LEU A 46 2.26 -7.18 10.46
C LEU A 46 1.67 -6.95 11.85
N GLN A 47 0.76 -7.82 12.30
CA GLN A 47 0.23 -7.83 13.67
C GLN A 47 1.36 -7.96 14.70
N ASN A 48 2.31 -8.89 14.47
CA ASN A 48 3.45 -9.06 15.35
C ASN A 48 4.43 -7.87 15.28
N LEU A 49 4.56 -7.23 14.11
CA LEU A 49 5.45 -6.07 13.95
C LEU A 49 4.95 -4.85 14.71
N TYR A 50 3.65 -4.58 14.60
CA TYR A 50 3.03 -3.36 15.16
C TYR A 50 2.38 -3.55 16.52
N GLY A 51 2.20 -4.80 16.98
CA GLY A 51 1.52 -5.10 18.23
C GLY A 51 0.02 -4.75 18.20
N ILE A 52 -0.62 -4.85 17.04
CA ILE A 52 -2.05 -4.54 16.83
C ILE A 52 -2.75 -5.73 16.20
N ASP A 53 -4.07 -5.81 16.36
CA ASP A 53 -4.90 -6.73 15.60
C ASP A 53 -5.27 -6.12 14.24
N ILE A 54 -5.32 -6.94 13.19
CA ILE A 54 -5.75 -6.56 11.84
C ILE A 54 -7.04 -7.31 11.53
N ASP A 55 -8.14 -6.59 11.40
CA ASP A 55 -9.47 -7.17 11.17
C ASP A 55 -9.70 -7.56 9.71
N TYR A 56 -9.23 -6.71 8.79
CA TYR A 56 -9.54 -6.83 7.36
C TYR A 56 -8.32 -6.69 6.49
N TYR A 57 -8.41 -7.28 5.29
CA TYR A 57 -7.42 -7.10 4.23
C TYR A 57 -8.07 -6.79 2.89
N VAL A 58 -7.31 -6.14 2.04
CA VAL A 58 -7.58 -6.02 0.61
C VAL A 58 -6.31 -6.42 -0.15
N LYS A 59 -6.40 -7.43 -1.00
CA LYS A 59 -5.32 -7.85 -1.90
C LYS A 59 -5.71 -7.54 -3.33
N ILE A 60 -4.92 -6.71 -4.00
CA ILE A 60 -5.16 -6.26 -5.37
C ILE A 60 -3.88 -6.41 -6.21
N ASN A 61 -4.03 -6.75 -7.48
CA ASN A 61 -2.96 -6.72 -8.47
C ASN A 61 -3.02 -5.43 -9.31
N PHE A 62 -2.05 -5.24 -10.21
CA PHE A 62 -1.98 -4.02 -11.02
C PHE A 62 -3.20 -3.82 -11.93
N SER A 63 -3.67 -4.87 -12.60
CA SER A 63 -4.88 -4.78 -13.44
C SER A 63 -6.14 -4.49 -12.63
N GLY A 64 -6.25 -5.04 -11.44
CA GLY A 64 -7.31 -4.70 -10.50
C GLY A 64 -7.23 -3.24 -10.06
N CYS A 65 -6.02 -2.71 -9.81
CA CYS A 65 -5.84 -1.30 -9.47
C CYS A 65 -6.28 -0.38 -10.62
N VAL A 66 -5.93 -0.71 -11.87
CA VAL A 66 -6.44 0.00 -13.06
C VAL A 66 -7.95 0.02 -13.06
N ALA A 67 -8.59 -1.16 -12.95
CA ALA A 67 -10.04 -1.27 -12.98
C ALA A 67 -10.75 -0.48 -11.86
N VAL A 68 -10.19 -0.49 -10.64
CA VAL A 68 -10.75 0.29 -9.52
C VAL A 68 -10.67 1.78 -9.79
N VAL A 69 -9.52 2.28 -10.25
CA VAL A 69 -9.35 3.70 -10.56
C VAL A 69 -10.30 4.14 -11.68
N ASP A 70 -10.43 3.35 -12.74
CA ASP A 70 -11.30 3.64 -13.87
C ASP A 70 -12.79 3.60 -13.47
N ALA A 71 -13.20 2.63 -12.63
CA ALA A 71 -14.57 2.56 -12.10
C ALA A 71 -14.93 3.79 -11.22
N LEU A 72 -13.93 4.39 -10.55
CA LEU A 72 -14.08 5.64 -9.82
C LEU A 72 -14.16 6.86 -10.75
N GLY A 73 -13.85 6.70 -12.04
CA GLY A 73 -13.77 7.79 -13.02
C GLY A 73 -12.47 8.60 -12.89
N GLY A 74 -11.37 7.94 -12.56
CA GLY A 74 -10.07 8.54 -12.31
C GLY A 74 -9.90 9.05 -10.88
N ILE A 75 -8.65 9.31 -10.51
CA ILE A 75 -8.26 9.86 -9.19
C ILE A 75 -7.28 11.01 -9.35
N THR A 76 -7.21 11.88 -8.35
CA THR A 76 -6.17 12.89 -8.23
C THR A 76 -5.05 12.34 -7.33
N ILE A 77 -3.81 12.32 -7.83
CA ILE A 77 -2.63 11.94 -7.04
C ILE A 77 -1.77 13.17 -6.80
N ASP A 78 -1.51 13.47 -5.54
CA ASP A 78 -0.61 14.57 -5.16
C ASP A 78 0.83 14.05 -5.10
N SER A 79 1.64 14.41 -6.09
CA SER A 79 3.03 13.98 -6.20
C SER A 79 3.97 14.90 -5.42
N GLU A 80 4.85 14.31 -4.59
CA GLU A 80 5.88 15.06 -3.85
C GLU A 80 6.96 15.64 -4.78
N VAL A 81 7.18 15.00 -5.93
CA VAL A 81 8.25 15.32 -6.87
C VAL A 81 7.77 15.26 -8.31
N GLU A 82 8.42 16.02 -9.19
CA GLU A 82 8.22 15.94 -10.62
C GLU A 82 9.08 14.82 -11.23
N PHE A 83 8.51 13.99 -12.11
CA PHE A 83 9.24 12.92 -12.78
C PHE A 83 8.51 12.42 -14.03
N THR A 84 9.25 11.66 -14.86
CA THR A 84 8.67 10.90 -15.97
C THR A 84 8.93 9.42 -15.73
N CYS A 85 7.92 8.58 -15.95
CA CYS A 85 8.05 7.14 -15.83
C CYS A 85 9.03 6.55 -16.84
N GLY A 86 9.87 5.63 -16.34
CA GLY A 86 10.69 4.77 -17.19
C GLY A 86 9.91 3.56 -17.73
N GLU A 87 10.51 2.85 -18.71
CA GLU A 87 9.91 1.68 -19.35
C GLU A 87 9.56 0.54 -18.40
N ASP A 88 10.28 0.40 -17.27
CA ASP A 88 10.00 -0.60 -16.24
C ASP A 88 8.67 -0.34 -15.51
N ALA A 89 8.25 0.91 -15.43
CA ALA A 89 7.00 1.31 -14.78
C ALA A 89 5.84 1.28 -15.76
N SER A 90 6.04 1.78 -16.98
CA SER A 90 5.04 1.82 -18.05
C SER A 90 5.71 1.89 -19.43
N PRO A 91 5.13 1.25 -20.46
CA PRO A 91 5.56 1.44 -21.84
C PRO A 91 5.27 2.86 -22.36
N ILE A 92 4.39 3.60 -21.69
CA ILE A 92 4.09 5.01 -22.00
C ILE A 92 4.86 5.89 -21.00
N PRO A 93 5.67 6.84 -21.45
CA PRO A 93 6.45 7.71 -20.58
C PRO A 93 5.56 8.83 -19.98
N TYR A 94 4.64 8.47 -19.09
CA TYR A 94 3.80 9.45 -18.39
C TYR A 94 4.66 10.44 -17.62
N HIS A 95 4.33 11.73 -17.74
CA HIS A 95 4.97 12.79 -17.00
C HIS A 95 4.06 13.26 -15.86
N PHE A 96 4.62 13.31 -14.64
CA PHE A 96 3.93 13.76 -13.43
C PHE A 96 4.59 15.02 -12.90
N VAL A 97 3.79 16.04 -12.66
CA VAL A 97 4.26 17.29 -12.04
C VAL A 97 4.23 17.16 -10.52
N LYS A 98 5.03 17.98 -9.83
CA LYS A 98 4.89 18.12 -8.38
C LYS A 98 3.54 18.77 -8.06
N GLY A 99 2.79 18.15 -7.12
CA GLY A 99 1.43 18.55 -6.78
C GLY A 99 0.38 17.62 -7.41
N PRO A 100 -0.86 18.12 -7.62
CA PRO A 100 -1.97 17.30 -8.08
C PRO A 100 -1.83 16.88 -9.57
N ASN A 101 -2.06 15.59 -9.83
CA ASN A 101 -2.10 14.99 -11.16
C ASN A 101 -3.40 14.20 -11.30
N GLU A 102 -4.18 14.51 -12.34
CA GLU A 102 -5.37 13.73 -12.68
C GLU A 102 -4.93 12.46 -13.42
N CYS A 103 -5.27 11.30 -12.84
CA CYS A 103 -4.81 10.01 -13.30
C CYS A 103 -5.98 9.08 -13.60
N ASP A 104 -5.96 8.44 -14.77
CA ASP A 104 -6.69 7.21 -15.03
C ASP A 104 -6.00 6.00 -14.39
N GLY A 105 -6.52 4.80 -14.60
CA GLY A 105 -5.96 3.59 -13.99
C GLY A 105 -4.54 3.27 -14.43
N GLU A 106 -4.23 3.42 -15.70
CA GLU A 106 -2.88 3.15 -16.24
C GLU A 106 -1.87 4.16 -15.71
N MET A 107 -2.21 5.44 -15.67
CA MET A 107 -1.38 6.48 -15.09
C MET A 107 -1.13 6.25 -13.60
N ALA A 108 -2.17 5.88 -12.84
CA ALA A 108 -2.06 5.62 -11.40
C ALA A 108 -1.13 4.42 -11.10
N VAL A 109 -1.22 3.37 -11.91
CA VAL A 109 -0.33 2.21 -11.80
C VAL A 109 1.10 2.58 -12.21
N ALA A 110 1.29 3.32 -13.30
CA ALA A 110 2.61 3.80 -13.74
C ALA A 110 3.29 4.64 -12.64
N PHE A 111 2.55 5.60 -12.05
CA PHE A 111 3.00 6.42 -10.91
C PHE A 111 3.44 5.55 -9.72
N SER A 112 2.67 4.52 -9.39
CA SER A 112 2.90 3.64 -8.24
C SER A 112 4.04 2.64 -8.45
N ARG A 113 4.45 2.38 -9.70
CA ARG A 113 5.50 1.41 -10.04
C ARG A 113 6.87 2.06 -10.22
N GLU A 114 6.92 3.35 -10.53
CA GLU A 114 8.18 4.05 -10.80
C GLU A 114 9.11 4.00 -9.58
N ARG A 115 10.39 3.69 -9.84
CA ARG A 115 11.45 3.65 -8.83
C ARG A 115 12.79 4.19 -9.35
N HIS A 116 13.04 4.05 -10.66
CA HIS A 116 14.35 4.37 -11.24
C HIS A 116 14.55 5.87 -11.46
N ALA A 117 13.46 6.63 -11.55
CA ALA A 117 13.50 8.09 -11.62
C ALA A 117 13.98 8.76 -10.30
N PHE A 118 14.11 7.98 -9.20
CA PHE A 118 14.39 8.53 -7.88
C PHE A 118 15.68 8.02 -7.27
N ALA A 119 16.46 8.90 -6.67
CA ALA A 119 17.62 8.53 -5.87
C ALA A 119 17.25 7.63 -4.66
N ALA A 120 16.06 7.85 -4.08
CA ALA A 120 15.52 7.07 -2.96
C ALA A 120 14.88 5.73 -3.41
N GLY A 121 14.79 5.44 -4.72
CA GLY A 121 14.35 4.16 -5.27
C GLY A 121 13.05 3.63 -4.67
N ASP A 122 13.16 2.50 -3.98
CA ASP A 122 12.01 1.81 -3.35
C ASP A 122 11.27 2.62 -2.28
N PHE A 123 11.94 3.46 -1.53
CA PHE A 123 11.29 4.32 -0.54
C PHE A 123 10.37 5.34 -1.21
N GLN A 124 10.81 5.96 -2.33
CA GLN A 124 9.94 6.86 -3.09
C GLN A 124 8.77 6.10 -3.72
N ARG A 125 9.01 4.90 -4.25
CA ARG A 125 7.93 4.04 -4.74
C ARG A 125 6.88 3.75 -3.66
N GLY A 126 7.30 3.47 -2.42
CA GLY A 126 6.40 3.29 -1.29
C GLY A 126 5.54 4.52 -1.03
N ARG A 127 6.14 5.73 -1.02
CA ARG A 127 5.40 6.99 -0.87
C ARG A 127 4.43 7.22 -2.03
N ASN A 128 4.85 6.94 -3.27
CA ASN A 128 3.98 7.04 -4.44
C ASN A 128 2.77 6.10 -4.34
N GLN A 129 2.97 4.86 -3.90
CA GLN A 129 1.86 3.92 -3.65
C GLN A 129 0.90 4.45 -2.59
N THR A 130 1.41 5.01 -1.51
CA THR A 130 0.58 5.62 -0.47
C THR A 130 -0.20 6.83 -1.00
N ALA A 131 0.42 7.67 -1.83
CA ALA A 131 -0.25 8.80 -2.48
C ALA A 131 -1.39 8.34 -3.41
N ALA A 132 -1.18 7.27 -4.18
CA ALA A 132 -2.22 6.68 -5.02
C ALA A 132 -3.38 6.11 -4.18
N ILE A 133 -3.09 5.37 -3.10
CA ILE A 133 -4.11 4.85 -2.18
C ILE A 133 -4.91 6.00 -1.54
N LYS A 134 -4.22 7.08 -1.13
CA LYS A 134 -4.88 8.29 -0.61
C LYS A 134 -5.84 8.88 -1.65
N GLY A 135 -5.42 9.00 -2.90
CA GLY A 135 -6.26 9.46 -4.01
C GLY A 135 -7.50 8.58 -4.23
N ILE A 136 -7.32 7.24 -4.19
CA ILE A 136 -8.44 6.28 -4.27
C ILE A 136 -9.42 6.50 -3.11
N LEU A 137 -8.95 6.59 -1.87
CA LEU A 137 -9.79 6.79 -0.69
C LEU A 137 -10.55 8.11 -0.76
N GLN A 138 -9.88 9.21 -1.12
CA GLN A 138 -10.51 10.53 -1.27
C GLN A 138 -11.62 10.51 -2.34
N LYS A 139 -11.36 9.85 -3.47
CA LYS A 139 -12.36 9.72 -4.54
C LYS A 139 -13.52 8.81 -4.11
N ALA A 140 -13.22 7.65 -3.53
CA ALA A 140 -14.22 6.68 -3.10
C ALA A 140 -15.17 7.24 -2.03
N THR A 141 -14.67 8.12 -1.15
CA THR A 141 -15.47 8.77 -0.09
C THR A 141 -16.16 10.05 -0.54
N SER A 142 -15.98 10.45 -1.81
CA SER A 142 -16.69 11.62 -2.36
C SER A 142 -18.20 11.36 -2.46
N PRO A 143 -19.05 12.39 -2.24
CA PRO A 143 -20.51 12.23 -2.34
C PRO A 143 -20.97 11.66 -3.68
N ALA A 144 -20.29 12.00 -4.77
CA ALA A 144 -20.59 11.53 -6.12
C ALA A 144 -20.41 10.01 -6.27
N ILE A 145 -19.44 9.41 -5.58
CA ILE A 145 -19.21 7.96 -5.59
C ILE A 145 -20.08 7.27 -4.55
N LEU A 146 -20.21 7.83 -3.35
CA LEU A 146 -21.01 7.24 -2.29
C LEU A 146 -22.49 7.04 -2.69
N THR A 147 -23.04 7.91 -3.52
CA THR A 147 -24.43 7.75 -4.03
C THR A 147 -24.59 6.58 -5.02
N LYS A 148 -23.51 6.09 -5.60
CA LYS A 148 -23.48 4.97 -6.56
C LYS A 148 -22.53 3.84 -6.17
N TYR A 149 -22.15 3.76 -4.89
CA TYR A 149 -21.12 2.83 -4.39
C TYR A 149 -21.39 1.37 -4.76
N SER A 150 -22.66 0.94 -4.76
CA SER A 150 -23.02 -0.44 -5.10
C SER A 150 -22.62 -0.77 -6.55
N ALA A 151 -22.94 0.10 -7.51
CA ALA A 151 -22.55 -0.10 -8.90
C ALA A 151 -21.01 -0.10 -9.10
N VAL A 152 -20.30 0.72 -8.34
CA VAL A 152 -18.81 0.73 -8.37
C VAL A 152 -18.27 -0.58 -7.78
N LEU A 153 -18.78 -1.03 -6.63
CA LEU A 153 -18.35 -2.31 -6.03
C LEU A 153 -18.64 -3.50 -6.94
N ASP A 154 -19.83 -3.55 -7.55
CA ASP A 154 -20.21 -4.62 -8.47
C ASP A 154 -19.27 -4.67 -9.69
N ALA A 155 -18.88 -3.50 -10.21
CA ALA A 155 -17.97 -3.40 -11.37
C ALA A 155 -16.54 -3.89 -11.07
N VAL A 156 -16.10 -3.88 -9.81
CA VAL A 156 -14.73 -4.24 -9.42
C VAL A 156 -14.64 -5.44 -8.49
N SER A 157 -15.75 -6.12 -8.21
CA SER A 157 -15.84 -7.22 -7.22
C SER A 157 -14.83 -8.35 -7.46
N ASP A 158 -14.53 -8.67 -8.72
CA ASP A 158 -13.61 -9.73 -9.13
C ASP A 158 -12.15 -9.23 -9.26
N MET A 159 -11.89 -7.95 -9.04
CA MET A 159 -10.59 -7.32 -9.27
C MET A 159 -9.69 -7.32 -8.04
N PHE A 160 -10.23 -7.64 -6.86
CA PHE A 160 -9.49 -7.74 -5.60
C PHE A 160 -10.06 -8.83 -4.69
N LEU A 161 -9.23 -9.28 -3.76
CA LEU A 161 -9.65 -10.21 -2.70
C LEU A 161 -9.74 -9.46 -1.38
N THR A 162 -10.82 -9.69 -0.64
CA THR A 162 -11.01 -9.09 0.69
C THR A 162 -11.84 -10.01 1.59
N ASN A 163 -11.68 -9.86 2.91
CA ASN A 163 -12.56 -10.44 3.91
C ASN A 163 -13.55 -9.42 4.50
N ILE A 164 -13.61 -8.18 3.97
CA ILE A 164 -14.55 -7.17 4.47
C ILE A 164 -15.96 -7.58 4.06
N PRO A 165 -16.88 -7.80 5.03
CA PRO A 165 -18.28 -8.09 4.70
C PRO A 165 -18.93 -6.93 3.95
N THR A 166 -19.75 -7.22 2.95
CA THR A 166 -20.50 -6.19 2.21
C THR A 166 -21.39 -5.33 3.12
N SER A 167 -21.92 -5.92 4.22
CA SER A 167 -22.65 -5.19 5.25
C SER A 167 -21.81 -4.11 5.91
N THR A 168 -20.55 -4.43 6.25
CA THR A 168 -19.61 -3.47 6.85
C THR A 168 -19.34 -2.30 5.90
N ILE A 169 -19.12 -2.58 4.62
CA ILE A 169 -18.95 -1.53 3.60
C ILE A 169 -20.20 -0.65 3.52
N SER A 170 -21.38 -1.27 3.47
CA SER A 170 -22.67 -0.55 3.42
C SER A 170 -22.88 0.35 4.64
N ASP A 171 -22.49 -0.11 5.83
CA ASP A 171 -22.64 0.66 7.05
C ASP A 171 -21.64 1.83 7.13
N LEU A 172 -20.41 1.65 6.66
CA LEU A 172 -19.43 2.74 6.52
C LEU A 172 -19.92 3.80 5.52
N VAL A 173 -20.50 3.39 4.39
CA VAL A 173 -21.08 4.32 3.40
C VAL A 173 -22.24 5.12 3.98
N LYS A 174 -23.16 4.46 4.69
CA LYS A 174 -24.29 5.14 5.37
C LYS A 174 -23.79 6.14 6.40
N LEU A 175 -22.79 5.74 7.21
CA LEU A 175 -22.17 6.62 8.20
C LEU A 175 -21.59 7.86 7.51
N GLN A 176 -20.80 7.69 6.46
CA GLN A 176 -20.19 8.80 5.72
C GLN A 176 -21.24 9.72 5.08
N LEU A 177 -22.31 9.17 4.51
CA LEU A 177 -23.39 9.96 3.94
C LEU A 177 -24.17 10.76 5.01
N SER A 178 -24.26 10.23 6.23
CA SER A 178 -24.97 10.91 7.34
C SER A 178 -24.15 12.01 7.99
N ASP A 179 -22.84 11.83 8.10
CA ASP A 179 -21.93 12.78 8.77
C ASP A 179 -21.37 13.83 7.80
N SER A 180 -21.12 13.44 6.54
CA SER A 180 -20.55 14.31 5.49
C SER A 180 -19.19 14.95 5.86
N THR A 181 -18.56 14.51 6.93
CA THR A 181 -17.24 15.00 7.36
C THR A 181 -16.15 14.45 6.47
N ALA A 182 -15.28 15.31 5.95
CA ALA A 182 -14.13 14.88 5.16
C ALA A 182 -13.12 14.12 6.03
N TRP A 183 -12.66 12.96 5.57
CA TRP A 183 -11.66 12.17 6.28
C TRP A 183 -10.30 12.85 6.26
N ASN A 184 -9.70 12.96 7.43
CA ASN A 184 -8.32 13.40 7.58
C ASN A 184 -7.38 12.20 7.35
N ILE A 185 -6.80 12.12 6.13
CA ILE A 185 -5.93 11.02 5.75
C ILE A 185 -4.47 11.44 5.96
N GLN A 186 -3.85 10.89 6.98
CA GLN A 186 -2.43 11.04 7.26
C GLN A 186 -1.64 9.86 6.70
N THR A 187 -0.40 10.11 6.29
CA THR A 187 0.50 9.10 5.74
C THR A 187 1.76 9.00 6.59
N TYR A 188 2.21 7.78 6.82
CA TYR A 188 3.46 7.50 7.50
C TYR A 188 4.21 6.40 6.75
N SER A 189 5.51 6.53 6.60
CA SER A 189 6.37 5.50 5.99
C SER A 189 7.39 5.02 6.99
N ILE A 190 7.49 3.71 7.17
CA ILE A 190 8.55 3.11 7.96
C ILE A 190 9.89 3.42 7.30
N GLU A 191 10.80 4.00 8.07
CA GLU A 191 12.14 4.32 7.64
C GLU A 191 13.13 3.21 8.04
N GLY A 192 14.25 3.15 7.33
CA GLY A 192 15.27 2.15 7.58
C GLY A 192 16.52 2.36 6.73
N THR A 193 17.49 1.49 6.90
CA THR A 193 18.74 1.49 6.15
C THR A 193 18.95 0.17 5.43
N THR A 194 19.67 0.21 4.30
CA THR A 194 20.12 -1.00 3.60
C THR A 194 21.46 -1.52 4.13
N GLN A 195 22.09 -0.79 5.03
CA GLN A 195 23.33 -1.21 5.67
C GLN A 195 23.03 -2.10 6.88
N PRO A 196 23.68 -3.26 7.01
CA PRO A 196 23.51 -4.09 8.19
C PRO A 196 23.98 -3.33 9.45
N PRO A 197 23.38 -3.61 10.61
CA PRO A 197 23.84 -3.08 11.88
C PRO A 197 25.34 -3.35 12.14
N ALA A 198 26.02 -2.46 12.85
CA ALA A 198 27.43 -2.58 13.12
C ALA A 198 27.79 -3.94 13.77
N GLY A 199 28.76 -4.64 13.21
CA GLY A 199 29.17 -5.97 13.67
C GLY A 199 28.32 -7.14 13.12
N GLN A 200 27.29 -6.87 12.33
CA GLN A 200 26.53 -7.91 11.65
C GLN A 200 27.01 -8.06 10.20
N GLY A 201 27.04 -9.31 9.74
CA GLY A 201 27.30 -9.63 8.33
C GLY A 201 26.04 -9.40 7.46
N PRO A 202 26.14 -9.74 6.15
CA PRO A 202 25.00 -9.69 5.24
C PRO A 202 23.80 -10.48 5.78
N ALA A 203 22.58 -10.00 5.51
CA ALA A 203 21.35 -10.64 5.97
C ALA A 203 21.30 -12.13 5.60
N TYR A 204 20.91 -12.94 6.55
CA TYR A 204 20.54 -14.34 6.34
C TYR A 204 19.02 -14.46 6.51
N LEU A 205 18.34 -14.81 5.42
CA LEU A 205 16.91 -14.96 5.40
C LEU A 205 16.54 -16.37 5.94
N GLU A 206 16.07 -16.43 7.18
CA GLU A 206 15.90 -17.68 7.94
C GLU A 206 14.80 -18.58 7.38
N ILE A 207 13.78 -17.99 6.76
CA ILE A 207 12.66 -18.73 6.19
C ILE A 207 13.01 -19.29 4.80
N THR A 208 13.62 -18.47 3.94
CA THR A 208 13.97 -18.87 2.57
C THR A 208 15.38 -19.47 2.45
N GLY A 209 16.25 -19.29 3.44
CA GLY A 209 17.61 -19.80 3.44
C GLY A 209 18.61 -18.98 2.58
N LEU A 210 18.20 -17.82 2.08
CA LEU A 210 19.02 -16.99 1.22
C LEU A 210 20.04 -16.17 2.06
N ARG A 211 21.22 -15.93 1.47
CA ARG A 211 22.29 -15.12 2.08
C ARG A 211 22.63 -13.93 1.19
N GLY A 212 22.97 -12.81 1.82
CA GLY A 212 23.44 -11.61 1.11
C GLY A 212 22.35 -10.92 0.27
N ALA A 213 21.08 -11.19 0.53
CA ALA A 213 19.99 -10.50 -0.11
C ALA A 213 19.97 -9.02 0.30
N SER A 214 19.65 -8.13 -0.64
CA SER A 214 19.39 -6.73 -0.33
C SER A 214 18.12 -6.63 0.52
N VAL A 215 18.23 -6.02 1.70
CA VAL A 215 17.12 -5.84 2.64
C VAL A 215 17.11 -4.42 3.18
N VAL A 216 15.99 -4.04 3.79
CA VAL A 216 15.85 -2.82 4.59
C VAL A 216 15.81 -3.22 6.05
N TYR A 217 16.69 -2.68 6.87
CA TYR A 217 16.65 -2.78 8.33
C TYR A 217 15.83 -1.60 8.87
N PRO A 218 14.58 -1.83 9.30
CA PRO A 218 13.74 -0.75 9.80
C PRO A 218 14.35 -0.14 11.08
N TYR A 219 14.21 1.18 11.22
CA TYR A 219 14.55 1.84 12.48
C TYR A 219 13.48 1.56 13.52
N ALA A 220 13.89 1.20 14.74
CA ALA A 220 12.96 0.92 15.84
C ALA A 220 12.03 2.10 16.14
N ASP A 221 12.58 3.32 16.08
CA ASP A 221 11.81 4.56 16.33
C ASP A 221 10.76 4.86 15.25
N SER A 222 10.86 4.23 14.08
CA SER A 222 9.86 4.39 13.01
C SER A 222 8.75 3.34 13.08
N ILE A 223 8.89 2.32 13.95
CA ILE A 223 7.86 1.28 14.17
C ILE A 223 6.99 1.63 15.38
N ASN A 224 7.58 2.25 16.41
CA ASN A 224 6.93 2.66 17.67
C ASN A 224 6.40 4.08 17.52
#